data_bdd0c7182bfbae18ca20c86e35706211
#
_entry.id   bdd0c7182bfbae18ca20c86e35706211
#
_cell.length_a   1.000
_cell.length_b   1.000
_cell.length_c   1.000
_cell.angle_alpha   90.00
_cell.angle_beta   90.00
_cell.angle_gamma   90.00
#
_symmetry.space_group_name_H-M   'P 1'
#
loop_
_entity.id
_entity.type
_entity.pdbx_description
1 polymer ?
#
loop_
_entity_poly.entity_id
_entity_poly.type
_entity_poly.pdbx_seq_one_letter_code
_entity_poly.pdbx_strand_id
1 'polypeptide(L)'
;MRQVHFLLAQQSTMFAFLNPFSKPVSQLGFQFNDGGRAAAGFKGGAGDCVVRSIAIAANLPYMQVYEDLRLANESYALLRNDRLAKRLNVKGSSPRNGNHRNVFHNYIVNLGFVWVPTMKIGAGCQVHMRADELPNAILIVKVSKHLSAILNGVIQDTHDPSRGGNRCVYGYYRKA
;
A
#
# COMPACT_ATOMS: atom_id res chain seq x y z
N MET A 1 0.89 -8.74 70.16
CA MET A 1 2.02 -8.80 69.21
C MET A 1 1.48 -9.23 67.87
N ARG A 2 1.38 -8.29 66.90
CA ARG A 2 1.00 -8.57 65.51
C ARG A 2 2.19 -8.27 64.64
N GLN A 3 2.75 -9.30 64.00
CA GLN A 3 3.82 -9.14 62.99
C GLN A 3 3.20 -8.68 61.69
N VAL A 4 3.75 -7.60 61.16
CA VAL A 4 3.43 -7.05 59.84
C VAL A 4 4.46 -7.59 58.86
N HIS A 5 4.06 -8.46 57.92
CA HIS A 5 4.91 -8.92 56.85
C HIS A 5 4.95 -7.85 55.76
N PHE A 6 6.14 -7.27 55.53
CA PHE A 6 6.45 -6.40 54.39
C PHE A 6 6.74 -7.27 53.18
N LEU A 7 5.84 -7.27 52.20
CA LEU A 7 6.08 -7.85 50.87
C LEU A 7 6.84 -6.82 50.02
N LEU A 8 8.13 -7.05 49.83
CA LEU A 8 8.96 -6.34 48.83
C LEU A 8 8.59 -6.82 47.43
N ALA A 9 7.88 -6.00 46.66
CA ALA A 9 7.66 -6.20 45.26
C ALA A 9 8.97 -5.89 44.53
N GLN A 10 9.66 -6.92 43.97
CA GLN A 10 10.76 -6.78 43.06
C GLN A 10 10.25 -6.26 41.72
N GLN A 11 10.47 -4.98 41.46
CA GLN A 11 10.31 -4.42 40.12
C GLN A 11 11.48 -4.87 39.26
N SER A 12 11.21 -5.83 38.36
CA SER A 12 12.13 -6.26 37.32
C SER A 12 12.18 -5.18 36.24
N THR A 13 13.09 -4.24 36.34
CA THR A 13 13.39 -3.27 35.26
C THR A 13 14.10 -4.00 34.12
N MET A 14 13.35 -4.38 33.09
CA MET A 14 13.94 -4.77 31.81
C MET A 14 14.60 -3.55 31.18
N PHE A 15 15.92 -3.46 31.32
CA PHE A 15 16.73 -2.57 30.50
C PHE A 15 16.75 -3.10 29.07
N ALA A 16 15.91 -2.55 28.20
CA ALA A 16 16.07 -2.70 26.78
C ALA A 16 17.38 -1.98 26.38
N PHE A 17 18.38 -2.74 25.97
CA PHE A 17 19.60 -2.20 25.37
C PHE A 17 19.25 -1.52 24.06
N LEU A 18 18.94 -0.23 24.10
CA LEU A 18 18.86 0.62 22.94
C LEU A 18 20.27 0.76 22.34
N ASN A 19 20.44 0.27 21.12
CA ASN A 19 21.67 0.49 20.37
C ASN A 19 21.81 2.00 20.10
N PRO A 20 22.78 2.73 20.70
CA PRO A 20 22.87 4.19 20.61
C PRO A 20 23.19 4.69 19.20
N PHE A 21 23.49 3.82 18.24
CA PHE A 21 23.81 4.17 16.85
C PHE A 21 22.67 3.95 15.86
N SER A 22 21.52 3.44 16.28
CA SER A 22 20.36 3.34 15.40
C SER A 22 19.61 4.67 15.36
N LYS A 23 19.67 5.37 14.23
CA LYS A 23 18.76 6.51 14.00
C LYS A 23 17.32 6.04 14.19
N PRO A 24 16.47 6.81 14.91
CA PRO A 24 15.06 6.45 15.02
C PRO A 24 14.45 6.36 13.63
N VAL A 25 13.72 5.27 13.36
CA VAL A 25 13.01 5.08 12.08
C VAL A 25 11.94 6.17 11.98
N SER A 26 12.07 7.04 10.98
CA SER A 26 11.07 8.08 10.71
C SER A 26 9.83 7.44 10.08
N GLN A 27 8.83 7.17 10.91
CA GLN A 27 7.60 6.53 10.46
C GLN A 27 6.71 7.51 9.69
N LEU A 28 6.01 6.98 8.68
CA LEU A 28 4.91 7.69 8.04
C LEU A 28 3.70 7.73 8.98
N GLY A 29 2.90 8.80 8.91
CA GLY A 29 1.57 8.82 9.53
C GLY A 29 0.67 7.75 8.89
N PHE A 30 -0.39 7.35 9.61
CA PHE A 30 -1.43 6.47 9.08
C PHE A 30 -2.81 7.05 9.32
N GLN A 31 -3.66 6.99 8.30
CA GLN A 31 -5.08 7.33 8.37
C GLN A 31 -5.89 6.28 7.63
N PHE A 32 -6.92 5.75 8.28
CA PHE A 32 -7.86 4.83 7.63
C PHE A 32 -8.56 5.55 6.47
N ASN A 33 -8.49 4.93 5.29
CA ASN A 33 -9.18 5.41 4.10
C ASN A 33 -9.44 4.23 3.15
N ASP A 34 -10.69 3.98 2.83
CA ASP A 34 -11.10 2.92 1.90
C ASP A 34 -11.30 3.41 0.46
N GLY A 35 -10.97 4.68 0.19
CA GLY A 35 -11.10 5.31 -1.12
C GLY A 35 -12.55 5.49 -1.59
N GLY A 36 -13.53 5.40 -0.69
CA GLY A 36 -14.95 5.48 -1.02
C GLY A 36 -15.59 4.14 -1.34
N ARG A 37 -14.90 3.01 -1.08
CA ARG A 37 -15.41 1.66 -1.36
C ARG A 37 -16.71 1.36 -0.62
N ALA A 38 -16.81 1.69 0.67
CA ALA A 38 -18.00 1.45 1.46
C ALA A 38 -19.18 2.31 0.97
N ALA A 39 -18.94 3.57 0.64
CA ALA A 39 -19.93 4.46 0.05
C ALA A 39 -20.44 3.96 -1.31
N ALA A 40 -19.61 3.27 -2.07
CA ALA A 40 -19.98 2.59 -3.32
C ALA A 40 -20.75 1.26 -3.09
N GLY A 41 -21.09 0.91 -1.85
CA GLY A 41 -21.89 -0.27 -1.51
C GLY A 41 -21.11 -1.58 -1.41
N PHE A 42 -19.77 -1.57 -1.57
CA PHE A 42 -18.96 -2.78 -1.47
C PHE A 42 -18.62 -3.12 -0.02
N LYS A 43 -18.92 -4.35 0.39
CA LYS A 43 -18.67 -4.89 1.73
C LYS A 43 -17.54 -5.94 1.72
N GLY A 44 -16.98 -6.22 2.88
CA GLY A 44 -16.00 -7.29 3.11
C GLY A 44 -14.61 -7.02 2.56
N GLY A 45 -13.71 -7.99 2.69
CA GLY A 45 -12.36 -7.94 2.14
C GLY A 45 -12.36 -8.19 0.62
N ALA A 46 -11.46 -7.52 -0.10
CA ALA A 46 -11.30 -7.72 -1.54
C ALA A 46 -9.88 -7.36 -1.98
N GLY A 47 -9.46 -7.88 -3.14
CA GLY A 47 -8.16 -7.57 -3.76
C GLY A 47 -8.14 -6.23 -4.50
N ASP A 48 -8.85 -5.21 -4.02
CA ASP A 48 -9.08 -3.92 -4.67
C ASP A 48 -8.12 -2.80 -4.24
N CYS A 49 -6.99 -3.14 -3.65
CA CYS A 49 -5.99 -2.15 -3.20
C CYS A 49 -5.55 -1.21 -4.34
N VAL A 50 -5.52 -1.67 -5.58
CA VAL A 50 -5.20 -0.85 -6.76
C VAL A 50 -6.28 0.22 -6.97
N VAL A 51 -7.56 -0.17 -6.96
CA VAL A 51 -8.68 0.78 -7.12
C VAL A 51 -8.64 1.85 -6.03
N ARG A 52 -8.54 1.42 -4.76
CA ARG A 52 -8.52 2.32 -3.60
C ARG A 52 -7.35 3.29 -3.64
N SER A 53 -6.13 2.79 -3.86
CA SER A 53 -4.94 3.64 -3.90
C SER A 53 -4.98 4.66 -5.03
N ILE A 54 -5.52 4.31 -6.20
CA ILE A 54 -5.70 5.25 -7.31
C ILE A 54 -6.79 6.27 -6.98
N ALA A 55 -7.96 5.83 -6.50
CA ALA A 55 -9.06 6.72 -6.13
C ALA A 55 -8.61 7.79 -5.12
N ILE A 56 -7.86 7.37 -4.10
CA ILE A 56 -7.31 8.27 -3.08
C ILE A 56 -6.28 9.23 -3.68
N ALA A 57 -5.26 8.71 -4.36
CA ALA A 57 -4.14 9.53 -4.83
C ALA A 57 -4.52 10.48 -5.98
N ALA A 58 -5.45 10.07 -6.85
CA ALA A 58 -5.95 10.89 -7.95
C ALA A 58 -7.17 11.74 -7.57
N ASN A 59 -7.71 11.58 -6.35
CA ASN A 59 -8.95 12.20 -5.89
C ASN A 59 -10.12 11.94 -6.84
N LEU A 60 -10.32 10.67 -7.20
CA LEU A 60 -11.39 10.22 -8.09
C LEU A 60 -12.43 9.37 -7.32
N PRO A 61 -13.69 9.36 -7.75
CA PRO A 61 -14.69 8.45 -7.21
C PRO A 61 -14.25 7.00 -7.36
N TYR A 62 -14.44 6.18 -6.31
CA TYR A 62 -14.10 4.76 -6.32
C TYR A 62 -14.70 4.02 -7.51
N MET A 63 -15.99 4.25 -7.80
CA MET A 63 -16.70 3.59 -8.90
C MET A 63 -16.17 3.96 -10.27
N GLN A 64 -15.72 5.20 -10.47
CA GLN A 64 -15.08 5.58 -11.73
C GLN A 64 -13.81 4.75 -11.94
N VAL A 65 -12.89 4.73 -10.97
CA VAL A 65 -11.65 3.93 -11.06
C VAL A 65 -11.94 2.44 -11.20
N TYR A 66 -12.96 1.96 -10.50
CA TYR A 66 -13.40 0.56 -10.59
C TYR A 66 -13.83 0.18 -12.01
N GLU A 67 -14.72 0.98 -12.62
CA GLU A 67 -15.23 0.70 -13.97
C GLU A 67 -14.14 0.87 -15.03
N ASP A 68 -13.30 1.89 -14.94
CA ASP A 68 -12.20 2.10 -15.86
C ASP A 68 -11.22 0.90 -15.86
N LEU A 69 -10.88 0.38 -14.67
CA LEU A 69 -10.03 -0.81 -14.54
C LEU A 69 -10.74 -2.10 -14.95
N ARG A 70 -12.07 -2.21 -14.76
CA ARG A 70 -12.85 -3.35 -15.23
C ARG A 70 -12.84 -3.41 -16.75
N LEU A 71 -13.09 -2.29 -17.42
CA LEU A 71 -13.02 -2.18 -18.88
C LEU A 71 -11.59 -2.43 -19.41
N ALA A 72 -10.58 -1.95 -18.71
CA ALA A 72 -9.18 -2.21 -19.07
C ALA A 72 -8.83 -3.70 -18.95
N ASN A 73 -9.32 -4.41 -17.93
CA ASN A 73 -9.17 -5.86 -17.78
C ASN A 73 -9.88 -6.61 -18.92
N GLU A 74 -11.11 -6.21 -19.29
CA GLU A 74 -11.86 -6.80 -20.40
C GLU A 74 -11.13 -6.61 -21.74
N SER A 75 -10.72 -5.37 -22.03
CA SER A 75 -9.97 -5.06 -23.22
C SER A 75 -8.66 -5.85 -23.32
N TYR A 76 -7.95 -5.99 -22.20
CA TYR A 76 -6.74 -6.81 -22.16
C TYR A 76 -7.03 -8.27 -22.46
N ALA A 77 -8.09 -8.82 -21.87
CA ALA A 77 -8.48 -10.22 -22.08
C ALA A 77 -8.90 -10.51 -23.52
N LEU A 78 -9.53 -9.53 -24.19
CA LEU A 78 -9.95 -9.67 -25.59
C LEU A 78 -8.79 -9.49 -26.58
N LEU A 79 -7.87 -8.56 -26.32
CA LEU A 79 -6.81 -8.18 -27.26
C LEU A 79 -5.52 -9.01 -27.10
N ARG A 80 -5.39 -9.80 -26.05
CA ARG A 80 -4.18 -10.59 -25.74
C ARG A 80 -4.48 -12.08 -25.60
N ASN A 81 -3.45 -12.88 -25.85
CA ASN A 81 -3.53 -14.36 -25.67
C ASN A 81 -2.42 -14.87 -24.74
N ASP A 82 -2.04 -14.08 -23.76
CA ASP A 82 -1.04 -14.46 -22.77
C ASP A 82 -1.69 -15.12 -21.51
N ARG A 83 -0.84 -15.49 -20.56
CA ARG A 83 -1.28 -16.09 -19.29
C ARG A 83 -2.23 -15.19 -18.50
N LEU A 84 -2.06 -13.86 -18.57
CA LEU A 84 -2.92 -12.91 -17.87
C LEU A 84 -4.31 -12.85 -18.53
N ALA A 85 -4.37 -12.76 -19.87
CA ALA A 85 -5.62 -12.75 -20.61
C ALA A 85 -6.44 -14.04 -20.32
N LYS A 86 -5.80 -15.21 -20.34
CA LYS A 86 -6.44 -16.49 -19.99
C LYS A 86 -6.97 -16.48 -18.55
N ARG A 87 -6.22 -15.91 -17.60
CA ARG A 87 -6.67 -15.77 -16.22
C ARG A 87 -7.87 -14.84 -16.07
N LEU A 88 -7.88 -13.71 -16.77
CA LEU A 88 -9.00 -12.76 -16.75
C LEU A 88 -10.27 -13.39 -17.34
N ASN A 89 -10.15 -14.15 -18.41
CA ASN A 89 -11.27 -14.89 -19.00
C ASN A 89 -11.89 -15.91 -18.04
N VAL A 90 -11.08 -16.53 -17.17
CA VAL A 90 -11.56 -17.52 -16.18
C VAL A 90 -12.09 -16.86 -14.91
N LYS A 91 -11.40 -15.85 -14.38
CA LYS A 91 -11.74 -15.21 -13.09
C LYS A 91 -12.69 -14.02 -13.21
N GLY A 92 -12.92 -13.56 -14.44
CA GLY A 92 -13.68 -12.34 -14.73
C GLY A 92 -12.82 -11.07 -14.57
N SER A 93 -13.33 -9.99 -15.14
CA SER A 93 -12.67 -8.68 -15.25
C SER A 93 -12.77 -7.81 -13.99
N SER A 94 -13.47 -8.27 -12.95
CA SER A 94 -13.66 -7.48 -11.71
C SER A 94 -12.33 -7.08 -11.08
N PRO A 95 -12.06 -5.78 -10.87
CA PRO A 95 -10.87 -5.29 -10.18
C PRO A 95 -10.72 -5.80 -8.74
N ARG A 96 -11.79 -6.31 -8.13
CA ARG A 96 -11.77 -6.91 -6.79
C ARG A 96 -11.09 -8.28 -6.74
N ASN A 97 -10.89 -8.92 -7.91
CA ASN A 97 -10.11 -10.15 -8.06
C ASN A 97 -8.59 -9.89 -8.09
N GLY A 98 -8.18 -8.64 -7.91
CA GLY A 98 -6.80 -8.14 -8.03
C GLY A 98 -6.51 -7.66 -9.46
N ASN A 99 -5.71 -6.60 -9.55
CA ASN A 99 -5.29 -6.02 -10.82
C ASN A 99 -3.82 -6.30 -11.09
N HIS A 100 -3.51 -6.56 -12.36
CA HIS A 100 -2.14 -6.78 -12.80
C HIS A 100 -1.51 -5.47 -13.31
N ARG A 101 -0.18 -5.32 -13.12
CA ARG A 101 0.53 -4.10 -13.53
C ARG A 101 0.35 -3.78 -15.01
N ASN A 102 0.32 -4.79 -15.88
CA ASN A 102 0.12 -4.60 -17.32
C ASN A 102 -1.22 -3.89 -17.66
N VAL A 103 -2.19 -3.93 -16.75
CA VAL A 103 -3.47 -3.24 -16.91
C VAL A 103 -3.43 -1.85 -16.28
N PHE A 104 -3.10 -1.75 -14.98
CA PHE A 104 -3.24 -0.49 -14.26
C PHE A 104 -2.11 0.53 -14.52
N HIS A 105 -0.95 0.11 -15.02
CA HIS A 105 0.19 1.00 -15.21
C HIS A 105 -0.14 2.18 -16.15
N ASN A 106 -0.65 1.89 -17.33
CA ASN A 106 -1.00 2.92 -18.30
C ASN A 106 -2.13 3.83 -17.80
N TYR A 107 -3.10 3.27 -17.07
CA TYR A 107 -4.16 4.05 -16.45
C TYR A 107 -3.60 5.09 -15.46
N ILE A 108 -2.69 4.68 -14.56
CA ILE A 108 -2.05 5.59 -13.60
C ILE A 108 -1.21 6.65 -14.32
N VAL A 109 -0.46 6.27 -15.37
CA VAL A 109 0.35 7.21 -16.16
C VAL A 109 -0.54 8.24 -16.85
N ASN A 110 -1.67 7.82 -17.43
CA ASN A 110 -2.63 8.72 -18.08
C ASN A 110 -3.30 9.71 -17.09
N LEU A 111 -3.32 9.38 -15.79
CA LEU A 111 -3.75 10.30 -14.73
C LEU A 111 -2.66 11.32 -14.32
N GLY A 112 -1.52 11.36 -15.02
CA GLY A 112 -0.43 12.30 -14.79
C GLY A 112 0.58 11.86 -13.74
N PHE A 113 0.66 10.57 -13.46
CA PHE A 113 1.68 10.03 -12.55
C PHE A 113 2.86 9.44 -13.31
N VAL A 114 4.06 9.62 -12.76
CA VAL A 114 5.32 9.06 -13.28
C VAL A 114 5.77 7.92 -12.39
N TRP A 115 6.16 6.78 -12.99
CA TRP A 115 6.71 5.65 -12.27
C TRP A 115 8.18 5.86 -11.91
N VAL A 116 8.51 5.70 -10.63
CA VAL A 116 9.87 5.74 -10.09
C VAL A 116 10.20 4.36 -9.51
N PRO A 117 11.07 3.58 -10.17
CA PRO A 117 11.52 2.29 -9.62
C PRO A 117 12.52 2.53 -8.48
N THR A 118 12.38 1.77 -7.38
CA THR A 118 13.28 1.83 -6.22
C THR A 118 14.01 0.52 -5.97
N MET A 119 13.73 -0.51 -6.76
CA MET A 119 14.32 -1.83 -6.62
C MET A 119 14.81 -2.35 -7.96
N LYS A 120 16.05 -2.86 -7.98
CA LYS A 120 16.64 -3.57 -9.11
C LYS A 120 16.73 -5.06 -8.78
N ILE A 121 16.64 -5.92 -9.79
CA ILE A 121 16.80 -7.36 -9.63
C ILE A 121 18.21 -7.63 -9.07
N GLY A 122 18.30 -8.42 -8.00
CA GLY A 122 19.57 -8.79 -7.35
C GLY A 122 20.14 -7.75 -6.38
N ALA A 123 19.58 -6.53 -6.30
CA ALA A 123 20.12 -5.48 -5.41
C ALA A 123 19.55 -5.50 -3.98
N GLY A 124 18.59 -6.38 -3.70
CA GLY A 124 17.88 -6.36 -2.42
C GLY A 124 16.97 -5.15 -2.23
N CYS A 125 16.52 -4.93 -1.01
CA CYS A 125 15.68 -3.78 -0.67
C CYS A 125 16.55 -2.53 -0.51
N GLN A 126 16.25 -1.48 -1.27
CA GLN A 126 16.98 -0.20 -1.24
C GLN A 126 16.16 0.92 -0.59
N VAL A 127 14.84 0.84 -0.67
CA VAL A 127 13.91 1.87 -0.16
C VAL A 127 12.83 1.18 0.65
N HIS A 128 12.60 1.69 1.85
CA HIS A 128 11.54 1.24 2.76
C HIS A 128 10.39 2.24 2.82
N MET A 129 9.27 1.78 3.34
CA MET A 129 8.07 2.60 3.49
C MET A 129 8.18 3.49 4.75
N ARG A 130 9.08 4.49 4.67
CA ARG A 130 9.45 5.43 5.74
C ARG A 130 9.46 6.87 5.23
N ALA A 131 9.28 7.82 6.15
CA ALA A 131 9.23 9.24 5.81
C ALA A 131 10.58 9.82 5.36
N ASP A 132 11.69 9.25 5.81
CA ASP A 132 13.05 9.64 5.44
C ASP A 132 13.54 9.03 4.11
N GLU A 133 12.83 8.02 3.57
CA GLU A 133 13.20 7.36 2.32
C GLU A 133 12.22 7.62 1.17
N LEU A 134 11.03 8.15 1.45
CA LEU A 134 10.03 8.48 0.44
C LEU A 134 9.83 10.00 0.33
N PRO A 135 9.59 10.53 -0.89
CA PRO A 135 9.33 11.95 -1.05
C PRO A 135 8.02 12.36 -0.38
N ASN A 136 8.01 13.57 0.21
CA ASN A 136 6.80 14.16 0.76
C ASN A 136 5.92 14.71 -0.38
N ALA A 137 5.08 13.86 -0.95
CA ALA A 137 4.26 14.14 -2.12
C ALA A 137 3.02 13.22 -2.16
N ILE A 138 2.21 13.34 -3.21
CA ILE A 138 1.14 12.39 -3.52
C ILE A 138 1.75 11.19 -4.24
N LEU A 139 1.68 10.01 -3.61
CA LEU A 139 2.27 8.78 -4.11
C LEU A 139 1.27 7.63 -4.15
N ILE A 140 1.46 6.73 -5.13
CA ILE A 140 0.91 5.37 -5.10
C ILE A 140 2.09 4.42 -4.97
N VAL A 141 2.30 3.86 -3.78
CA VAL A 141 3.47 3.05 -3.43
C VAL A 141 3.19 1.58 -3.68
N LYS A 142 4.10 0.92 -4.40
CA LYS A 142 4.05 -0.52 -4.64
C LYS A 142 4.96 -1.26 -3.68
N VAL A 143 4.36 -2.15 -2.90
CA VAL A 143 5.05 -3.13 -2.06
C VAL A 143 4.68 -4.56 -2.51
N SER A 144 5.18 -5.60 -1.83
CA SER A 144 4.85 -6.99 -2.17
C SER A 144 3.34 -7.23 -2.09
N LYS A 145 2.73 -7.59 -3.22
CA LYS A 145 1.30 -7.94 -3.37
C LYS A 145 0.32 -6.83 -2.96
N HIS A 146 0.76 -5.57 -2.85
CA HIS A 146 -0.10 -4.47 -2.40
C HIS A 146 0.30 -3.14 -3.04
N LEU A 147 -0.71 -2.26 -3.25
CA LEU A 147 -0.55 -0.84 -3.52
C LEU A 147 -1.23 -0.05 -2.40
N SER A 148 -0.59 1.05 -2.00
CA SER A 148 -1.11 1.96 -0.98
C SER A 148 -0.93 3.41 -1.42
N ALA A 149 -1.87 4.30 -1.10
CA ALA A 149 -1.71 5.73 -1.30
C ALA A 149 -0.96 6.36 -0.13
N ILE A 150 -0.07 7.30 -0.42
CA ILE A 150 0.54 8.19 0.57
C ILE A 150 0.26 9.62 0.14
N LEU A 151 -0.33 10.41 1.02
CA LEU A 151 -0.59 11.81 0.79
C LEU A 151 0.25 12.62 1.80
N ASN A 152 1.28 13.31 1.29
CA ASN A 152 2.11 14.21 2.09
C ASN A 152 2.62 13.56 3.41
N GLY A 153 3.23 12.38 3.30
CA GLY A 153 3.80 11.66 4.44
C GLY A 153 2.80 10.87 5.29
N VAL A 154 1.51 10.79 4.88
CA VAL A 154 0.48 10.02 5.57
C VAL A 154 -0.02 8.89 4.68
N ILE A 155 0.11 7.65 5.16
CA ILE A 155 -0.46 6.46 4.52
C ILE A 155 -1.98 6.54 4.59
N GLN A 156 -2.65 6.41 3.45
CA GLN A 156 -4.10 6.38 3.29
C GLN A 156 -4.50 4.99 2.81
N ASP A 157 -4.94 4.13 3.71
CA ASP A 157 -5.30 2.74 3.39
C ASP A 157 -6.26 2.17 4.45
N THR A 158 -6.75 0.95 4.24
CA THR A 158 -7.59 0.24 5.22
C THR A 158 -6.79 -0.40 6.37
N HIS A 159 -5.47 -0.47 6.26
CA HIS A 159 -4.53 -0.91 7.28
C HIS A 159 -3.15 -0.33 6.99
N ASP A 160 -2.29 -0.23 8.00
CA ASP A 160 -0.91 0.20 7.82
C ASP A 160 -0.04 -0.92 7.21
N PRO A 161 0.39 -0.80 5.93
CA PRO A 161 1.24 -1.78 5.29
C PRO A 161 2.73 -1.58 5.56
N SER A 162 3.16 -0.54 6.28
CA SER A 162 4.57 -0.15 6.46
C SER A 162 5.40 -1.14 7.28
N ARG A 163 4.75 -1.94 8.14
CA ARG A 163 5.44 -2.83 9.09
C ARG A 163 6.42 -2.07 9.99
N GLY A 164 5.95 -0.96 10.58
CA GLY A 164 6.81 -0.09 11.39
C GLY A 164 7.94 0.55 10.60
N GLY A 165 7.74 0.81 9.29
CA GLY A 165 8.74 1.39 8.41
C GLY A 165 9.73 0.41 7.79
N ASN A 166 9.58 -0.91 8.01
CA ASN A 166 10.49 -1.93 7.46
C ASN A 166 10.00 -2.57 6.15
N ARG A 167 8.87 -2.13 5.63
CA ARG A 167 8.32 -2.68 4.38
C ARG A 167 9.10 -2.19 3.18
N CYS A 168 9.65 -3.11 2.39
CA CYS A 168 10.36 -2.79 1.16
C CYS A 168 9.41 -2.23 0.09
N VAL A 169 9.81 -1.11 -0.50
CA VAL A 169 9.13 -0.45 -1.62
C VAL A 169 9.79 -0.87 -2.92
N TYR A 170 9.00 -1.38 -3.87
CA TYR A 170 9.49 -1.81 -5.18
C TYR A 170 9.51 -0.67 -6.20
N GLY A 171 8.87 0.41 -5.87
CA GLY A 171 8.72 1.62 -6.64
C GLY A 171 7.43 2.33 -6.28
N TYR A 172 7.27 3.53 -6.78
CA TYR A 172 6.07 4.32 -6.56
C TYR A 172 5.71 5.12 -7.82
N TYR A 173 4.46 5.47 -7.94
CA TYR A 173 4.00 6.50 -8.86
C TYR A 173 3.94 7.81 -8.09
N ARG A 174 4.52 8.86 -8.65
CA ARG A 174 4.50 10.21 -8.12
C ARG A 174 3.70 11.09 -9.08
N LYS A 175 2.83 11.93 -8.56
CA LYS A 175 2.15 12.93 -9.38
C LYS A 175 3.19 13.93 -9.92
N ALA A 176 3.15 14.19 -11.22
CA ALA A 176 4.04 15.14 -11.88
C ALA A 176 3.79 16.57 -11.38
#